data_5dc1213ed101fc208d953567a3aec851
#
_entry.id   5dc1213ed101fc208d953567a3aec851
#
_cell.length_a   1.000
_cell.length_b   1.000
_cell.length_c   1.000
_cell.angle_alpha   90.00
_cell.angle_beta   90.00
_cell.angle_gamma   90.00
#
_symmetry.space_group_name_H-M   'P 1'
#
loop_
_entity.id
_entity.type
_entity.pdbx_description
1 polymer ?
#
loop_
_entity_poly.entity_id
_entity_poly.type
_entity_poly.pdbx_seq_one_letter_code
_entity_poly.pdbx_strand_id
1 'polypeptide(L)'
;MKNLQSGLLYSLIGAAAVASLTSCSSQKKAEEQKQYNIVYIMTDDHTAQMMSCYDHRYMETPNLDRIAADGVRFTNSFVANSLSGPSRACMITGKHSCANKFYGNTTC
;
A
#
# COMPACT_ATOMS: atom_id res chain seq x y z
N MET A 1 64.97 -25.47 -23.82
CA MET A 1 63.77 -25.15 -24.58
C MET A 1 62.55 -25.77 -23.91
N LYS A 2 62.30 -25.51 -22.62
CA LYS A 2 61.13 -26.08 -21.86
C LYS A 2 60.27 -25.07 -21.11
N ASN A 3 60.53 -23.78 -21.21
CA ASN A 3 59.85 -22.77 -20.40
C ASN A 3 58.94 -21.78 -21.19
N LEU A 4 58.73 -21.97 -22.49
CA LEU A 4 57.89 -21.05 -23.26
C LEU A 4 56.40 -21.50 -23.37
N GLN A 5 56.13 -22.80 -23.16
CA GLN A 5 54.76 -23.33 -23.26
C GLN A 5 53.92 -23.14 -22.02
N SER A 6 54.54 -23.04 -20.84
CA SER A 6 53.79 -22.82 -19.58
C SER A 6 53.26 -21.39 -19.42
N GLY A 7 53.96 -20.41 -19.99
CA GLY A 7 53.52 -19.00 -19.93
C GLY A 7 52.29 -18.69 -20.77
N LEU A 8 52.15 -19.37 -21.93
CA LEU A 8 50.99 -19.17 -22.82
C LEU A 8 49.70 -19.78 -22.24
N LEU A 9 49.82 -20.89 -21.50
CA LEU A 9 48.63 -21.54 -20.89
C LEU A 9 48.02 -20.68 -19.75
N TYR A 10 48.87 -20.03 -18.94
CA TYR A 10 48.38 -19.17 -17.85
C TYR A 10 47.78 -17.85 -18.36
N SER A 11 48.23 -17.32 -19.49
CA SER A 11 47.67 -16.11 -20.08
C SER A 11 46.27 -16.33 -20.69
N LEU A 12 46.02 -17.54 -21.22
CA LEU A 12 44.70 -17.91 -21.77
C LEU A 12 43.64 -18.19 -20.68
N ILE A 13 44.06 -18.71 -19.53
CA ILE A 13 43.16 -18.97 -18.40
C ILE A 13 42.78 -17.66 -17.70
N GLY A 14 43.68 -16.68 -17.63
CA GLY A 14 43.39 -15.36 -17.03
C GLY A 14 42.40 -14.52 -17.85
N ALA A 15 42.41 -14.65 -19.17
CA ALA A 15 41.51 -13.91 -20.07
C ALA A 15 40.05 -14.46 -20.05
N ALA A 16 39.90 -15.76 -19.79
CA ALA A 16 38.57 -16.39 -19.73
C ALA A 16 37.83 -16.10 -18.40
N ALA A 17 38.55 -15.81 -17.30
CA ALA A 17 37.97 -15.55 -16.00
C ALA A 17 37.41 -14.12 -15.84
N VAL A 18 37.84 -13.16 -16.66
CA VAL A 18 37.40 -11.76 -16.58
C VAL A 18 36.13 -11.51 -17.41
N ALA A 19 35.83 -12.38 -18.39
CA ALA A 19 34.64 -12.23 -19.24
C ALA A 19 33.29 -12.64 -18.59
N SER A 20 33.30 -13.26 -17.40
CA SER A 20 32.09 -13.75 -16.73
C SER A 20 31.52 -12.81 -15.69
N LEU A 21 32.05 -11.61 -15.46
CA LEU A 21 31.58 -10.62 -14.50
C LEU A 21 30.76 -9.48 -15.12
N THR A 22 30.44 -9.53 -16.41
CA THR A 22 29.38 -8.69 -16.98
C THR A 22 28.02 -9.30 -16.65
N SER A 23 27.76 -9.41 -15.35
CA SER A 23 26.44 -9.75 -14.83
C SER A 23 25.48 -8.62 -15.17
N CYS A 24 24.41 -8.98 -15.85
CA CYS A 24 23.22 -8.24 -16.15
C CYS A 24 22.82 -7.24 -15.05
N SER A 25 23.22 -6.00 -15.18
CA SER A 25 22.46 -4.91 -14.62
C SER A 25 21.24 -4.71 -15.54
N SER A 26 20.20 -5.53 -15.41
CA SER A 26 18.90 -5.14 -15.89
C SER A 26 18.51 -3.91 -15.09
N GLN A 27 18.78 -2.74 -15.64
CA GLN A 27 18.18 -1.50 -15.18
C GLN A 27 16.66 -1.71 -15.28
N LYS A 28 16.03 -2.11 -14.17
CA LYS A 28 14.61 -1.94 -14.02
C LYS A 28 14.36 -0.45 -14.26
N LYS A 29 13.80 -0.13 -15.43
CA LYS A 29 13.26 1.19 -15.72
C LYS A 29 12.41 1.53 -14.52
N ALA A 30 12.79 2.55 -13.75
CA ALA A 30 11.99 2.99 -12.61
C ALA A 30 10.60 3.33 -13.19
N GLU A 31 9.60 2.54 -12.87
CA GLU A 31 8.23 2.86 -13.21
C GLU A 31 7.95 4.20 -12.53
N GLU A 32 7.59 5.20 -13.34
CA GLU A 32 7.23 6.53 -12.85
C GLU A 32 6.06 6.36 -11.90
N GLN A 33 6.30 6.54 -10.61
CA GLN A 33 5.32 6.29 -9.57
C GLN A 33 4.24 7.37 -9.69
N LYS A 34 3.10 6.99 -10.27
CA LYS A 34 1.96 7.88 -10.44
C LYS A 34 1.50 8.37 -9.07
N GLN A 35 1.58 9.68 -8.85
CA GLN A 35 1.06 10.29 -7.63
C GLN A 35 -0.46 10.48 -7.76
N TYR A 36 -1.20 10.01 -6.78
CA TYR A 36 -2.65 10.15 -6.70
C TYR A 36 -3.03 11.20 -5.67
N ASN A 37 -4.05 11.98 -5.97
CA ASN A 37 -4.73 12.81 -4.98
C ASN A 37 -5.71 11.91 -4.21
N ILE A 38 -5.63 11.93 -2.89
CA ILE A 38 -6.48 11.13 -2.01
C ILE A 38 -7.39 12.07 -1.23
N VAL A 39 -8.71 11.86 -1.35
CA VAL A 39 -9.72 12.54 -0.54
C VAL A 39 -10.34 11.50 0.40
N TYR A 40 -10.24 11.76 1.70
CA TYR A 40 -10.84 10.94 2.73
C TYR A 40 -12.02 11.68 3.38
N ILE A 41 -13.20 11.06 3.35
CA ILE A 41 -14.43 11.61 3.94
C ILE A 41 -14.89 10.65 5.01
N MET A 42 -15.05 11.14 6.25
CA MET A 42 -15.51 10.37 7.39
C MET A 42 -16.76 11.04 7.97
N THR A 43 -17.83 10.28 8.10
CA THR A 43 -19.06 10.70 8.78
C THR A 43 -19.06 10.19 10.22
N ASP A 44 -19.83 10.84 11.09
CA ASP A 44 -20.04 10.45 12.49
C ASP A 44 -21.43 9.82 12.63
N ASP A 45 -21.54 8.75 13.41
CA ASP A 45 -22.80 8.02 13.69
C ASP A 45 -23.65 7.70 12.44
N HIS A 46 -22.97 7.37 11.33
CA HIS A 46 -23.61 7.07 10.05
C HIS A 46 -23.65 5.55 9.82
N THR A 47 -24.85 4.96 9.89
CA THR A 47 -25.01 3.54 9.63
C THR A 47 -25.08 3.24 8.14
N ALA A 48 -24.69 2.03 7.73
CA ALA A 48 -24.74 1.61 6.33
C ALA A 48 -26.17 1.69 5.74
N GLN A 49 -27.22 1.46 6.54
CA GLN A 49 -28.60 1.52 6.09
C GLN A 49 -29.06 2.93 5.67
N MET A 50 -28.35 3.97 6.07
CA MET A 50 -28.64 5.35 5.69
C MET A 50 -27.96 5.77 4.36
N MET A 51 -27.38 4.83 3.65
CA MET A 51 -26.84 5.01 2.30
C MET A 51 -27.60 4.09 1.34
N SER A 52 -28.28 4.66 0.34
CA SER A 52 -29.12 3.88 -0.58
C SER A 52 -28.35 2.83 -1.37
N CYS A 53 -27.05 2.99 -1.60
CA CYS A 53 -26.21 1.95 -2.20
C CYS A 53 -26.09 0.67 -1.34
N TYR A 54 -26.43 0.72 -0.04
CA TYR A 54 -26.51 -0.46 0.83
C TYR A 54 -27.95 -0.87 1.13
N ASP A 55 -28.86 0.10 1.29
CA ASP A 55 -30.24 -0.15 1.67
C ASP A 55 -31.19 0.99 1.23
N HIS A 56 -32.09 0.72 0.30
CA HIS A 56 -33.01 1.72 -0.27
C HIS A 56 -34.25 2.00 0.60
N ARG A 57 -34.39 1.36 1.77
CA ARG A 57 -35.63 1.44 2.56
C ARG A 57 -35.83 2.77 3.28
N TYR A 58 -34.77 3.52 3.55
CA TYR A 58 -34.83 4.66 4.46
C TYR A 58 -34.68 6.00 3.76
N MET A 59 -33.76 6.11 2.84
CA MET A 59 -33.49 7.36 2.14
C MET A 59 -32.76 7.15 0.81
N GLU A 60 -32.81 8.14 -0.05
CA GLU A 60 -32.08 8.19 -1.31
C GLU A 60 -30.80 9.04 -1.15
N THR A 61 -29.66 8.46 -1.53
CA THR A 61 -28.35 9.13 -1.47
C THR A 61 -27.65 9.11 -2.83
N PRO A 62 -28.21 9.78 -3.86
CA PRO A 62 -27.77 9.58 -5.25
C PRO A 62 -26.31 9.95 -5.51
N ASN A 63 -25.75 10.88 -4.75
CA ASN A 63 -24.34 11.23 -4.89
C ASN A 63 -23.40 10.17 -4.32
N LEU A 64 -23.78 9.54 -3.20
CA LEU A 64 -23.03 8.41 -2.63
C LEU A 64 -23.17 7.17 -3.51
N ASP A 65 -24.37 6.93 -4.05
CA ASP A 65 -24.64 5.83 -4.96
C ASP A 65 -23.79 5.92 -6.23
N ARG A 66 -23.58 7.13 -6.76
CA ARG A 66 -22.68 7.34 -7.89
C ARG A 66 -21.22 7.00 -7.56
N ILE A 67 -20.73 7.37 -6.36
CA ILE A 67 -19.40 6.98 -5.90
C ILE A 67 -19.30 5.45 -5.78
N ALA A 68 -20.35 4.81 -5.24
CA ALA A 68 -20.40 3.36 -5.09
C ALA A 68 -20.46 2.63 -6.44
N ALA A 69 -21.10 3.21 -7.44
CA ALA A 69 -21.21 2.64 -8.79
C ALA A 69 -19.89 2.72 -9.58
N ASP A 70 -19.15 3.81 -9.41
CA ASP A 70 -17.87 4.04 -10.10
C ASP A 70 -16.66 3.44 -9.35
N GLY A 71 -16.86 3.02 -8.10
CA GLY A 71 -15.80 2.56 -7.22
C GLY A 71 -16.02 1.15 -6.67
N VAL A 72 -15.54 0.93 -5.45
CA VAL A 72 -15.67 -0.34 -4.73
C VAL A 72 -16.48 -0.13 -3.46
N ARG A 73 -17.53 -0.93 -3.27
CA ARG A 73 -18.34 -0.98 -2.06
C ARG A 73 -17.94 -2.17 -1.20
N PHE A 74 -17.53 -1.91 0.04
CA PHE A 74 -17.20 -2.96 1.01
C PHE A 74 -18.44 -3.35 1.78
N THR A 75 -18.82 -4.62 1.74
CA THR A 75 -19.97 -5.17 2.49
C THR A 75 -19.59 -5.67 3.88
N ASN A 76 -18.32 -6.03 4.06
CA ASN A 76 -17.76 -6.47 5.33
C ASN A 76 -16.51 -5.65 5.62
N SER A 77 -16.64 -4.70 6.55
CA SER A 77 -15.54 -3.83 6.97
C SER A 77 -15.56 -3.72 8.50
N PHE A 78 -14.36 -3.72 9.09
CA PHE A 78 -14.20 -3.70 10.55
C PHE A 78 -13.36 -2.50 10.95
N VAL A 79 -13.70 -1.88 12.07
CA VAL A 79 -12.97 -0.76 12.64
C VAL A 79 -12.10 -1.21 13.81
N ALA A 80 -10.96 -0.54 14.00
CA ALA A 80 -10.07 -0.79 15.12
C ALA A 80 -10.67 -0.38 16.48
N ASN A 81 -11.53 0.66 16.46
CA ASN A 81 -12.30 1.13 17.61
C ASN A 81 -13.58 1.80 17.08
N SER A 82 -14.74 1.42 17.60
CA SER A 82 -16.04 1.88 17.12
C SER A 82 -16.52 3.21 17.72
N LEU A 83 -15.81 3.74 18.74
CA LEU A 83 -16.14 5.04 19.32
C LEU A 83 -15.60 6.18 18.48
N SER A 84 -16.35 7.27 18.38
CA SER A 84 -16.10 8.45 17.55
C SER A 84 -14.68 9.02 17.70
N GLY A 85 -14.27 9.44 18.90
CA GLY A 85 -12.96 10.00 19.17
C GLY A 85 -11.79 9.03 18.91
N PRO A 86 -11.79 7.82 19.51
CA PRO A 86 -10.77 6.82 19.27
C PRO A 86 -10.67 6.36 17.80
N SER A 87 -11.81 6.22 17.11
CA SER A 87 -11.81 5.89 15.67
C SER A 87 -11.07 6.95 14.85
N ARG A 88 -11.39 8.22 15.08
CA ARG A 88 -10.73 9.36 14.42
C ARG A 88 -9.23 9.41 14.75
N ALA A 89 -8.87 9.16 16.02
CA ALA A 89 -7.46 9.10 16.43
C ALA A 89 -6.69 8.00 15.68
N CYS A 90 -7.32 6.81 15.48
CA CYS A 90 -6.71 5.75 14.68
C CYS A 90 -6.48 6.18 13.24
N MET A 91 -7.45 6.84 12.62
CA MET A 91 -7.37 7.30 11.23
C MET A 91 -6.32 8.40 11.04
N ILE A 92 -6.31 9.41 11.91
CA ILE A 92 -5.36 10.55 11.80
C ILE A 92 -3.91 10.12 12.09
N THR A 93 -3.73 9.21 13.05
CA THR A 93 -2.38 8.79 13.47
C THR A 93 -1.84 7.58 12.72
N GLY A 94 -2.71 6.84 12.01
CA GLY A 94 -2.36 5.54 11.43
C GLY A 94 -2.02 4.48 12.48
N LYS A 95 -2.40 4.70 13.76
CA LYS A 95 -2.07 3.82 14.87
C LYS A 95 -3.33 3.27 15.52
N HIS A 96 -3.33 1.98 15.83
CA HIS A 96 -4.38 1.33 16.60
C HIS A 96 -4.49 1.93 18.01
N SER A 97 -5.69 1.87 18.64
CA SER A 97 -5.96 2.46 19.97
C SER A 97 -4.98 1.99 21.05
N CYS A 98 -4.49 0.75 21.00
CA CYS A 98 -3.49 0.25 21.94
C CYS A 98 -2.12 0.95 21.78
N ALA A 99 -1.81 1.48 20.59
CA ALA A 99 -0.56 2.19 20.33
C ALA A 99 -0.67 3.71 20.53
N ASN A 100 -1.83 4.31 20.15
CA ASN A 100 -2.04 5.74 20.34
C ASN A 100 -2.58 6.11 21.72
N LYS A 101 -2.93 5.12 22.56
CA LYS A 101 -3.44 5.26 23.93
C LYS A 101 -4.80 5.95 24.08
N PHE A 102 -5.50 6.18 22.97
CA PHE A 102 -6.81 6.81 22.98
C PHE A 102 -7.90 5.75 22.87
N TYR A 103 -8.52 5.39 24.03
CA TYR A 103 -9.45 4.25 24.11
C TYR A 103 -10.91 4.65 24.17
N GLY A 104 -11.23 5.87 24.60
CA GLY A 104 -12.59 6.31 24.82
C GLY A 104 -12.73 7.84 24.76
N ASN A 105 -13.96 8.34 24.69
CA ASN A 105 -14.25 9.78 24.63
C ASN A 105 -14.06 10.51 25.98
N THR A 106 -13.88 9.77 27.07
CA THR A 106 -13.73 10.31 28.43
C THR A 106 -12.29 10.34 28.93
N THR A 107 -11.33 9.83 28.14
CA THR A 107 -9.92 9.85 28.49
C THR A 107 -9.26 11.08 27.86
N CYS A 108 -9.30 12.18 28.54
CA CYS A 108 -8.39 13.32 28.33
C CYS A 108 -7.49 13.42 29.55
#